data_f904a5b614ba8ee8705dc3062e95fee3
#
_entry.id   f904a5b614ba8ee8705dc3062e95fee3
#
_cell.length_a   1.000
_cell.length_b   1.000
_cell.length_c   1.000
_cell.angle_alpha   90.00
_cell.angle_beta   90.00
_cell.angle_gamma   90.00
#
_symmetry.space_group_name_H-M   'P 1'
#
loop_
_entity.id
_entity.type
_entity.pdbx_description
1 polymer ?
#
loop_
_entity_poly.entity_id
_entity_poly.type
_entity_poly.pdbx_seq_one_letter_code
_entity_poly.pdbx_strand_id
1 'polypeptide(L)'
;MAVMTINRILVIGGTGLIGTPVAKRLLVEGHPVRLLVRDVERARAQLGGEFEYVQGSVTDSAVVDRAVQGMDGVHVSLGVEDPALLDEVEHRGTAAVAAAAARHGVGRISYLSGSLVREEYGPKIAEHRAKLAAERAIEDSGVPYTFFRPTYFTNTLPRHVQGPMIVALGRQRRPLHPLCAEDFAAQVAKAFATGAAANREFYVHGPEELTVHQALGIYRRIVAPDKRLVTIPLPVMAAIDRLFMGGKLAANLQIMGLLARFGERGDPTPANGLLGAPPTTVEQWCRSQVSSSGPGDWS
;
A
#
# COMPACT_ATOMS: atom_id res chain seq x y z
N MET A 1 -5.50 -0.06 32.19
CA MET A 1 -4.53 0.78 31.43
C MET A 1 -5.32 1.83 30.67
N ALA A 2 -4.99 3.12 30.81
CA ALA A 2 -5.66 4.15 30.03
C ALA A 2 -5.39 3.90 28.53
N VAL A 3 -6.45 3.93 27.72
CA VAL A 3 -6.31 3.85 26.26
C VAL A 3 -5.61 5.14 25.82
N MET A 4 -4.39 5.01 25.32
CA MET A 4 -3.65 6.16 24.80
C MET A 4 -4.39 6.70 23.57
N THR A 5 -4.80 7.96 23.60
CA THR A 5 -5.46 8.60 22.46
C THR A 5 -4.41 8.91 21.41
N ILE A 6 -4.55 8.36 20.22
CA ILE A 6 -3.66 8.64 19.09
C ILE A 6 -4.22 9.85 18.35
N ASN A 7 -3.53 10.96 18.41
CA ASN A 7 -3.96 12.22 17.80
C ASN A 7 -3.04 12.61 16.63
N ARG A 8 -1.75 12.81 16.88
CA ARG A 8 -0.76 13.23 15.87
C ARG A 8 -0.17 12.01 15.18
N ILE A 9 -0.27 11.95 13.86
CA ILE A 9 0.14 10.78 13.09
C ILE A 9 1.20 11.15 12.05
N LEU A 10 2.33 10.41 12.08
CA LEU A 10 3.32 10.44 11.02
C LEU A 10 2.90 9.44 9.92
N VAL A 11 2.91 9.87 8.66
CA VAL A 11 2.74 8.95 7.52
C VAL A 11 4.04 8.93 6.71
N ILE A 12 4.62 7.73 6.60
CA ILE A 12 5.80 7.44 5.77
C ILE A 12 5.32 6.78 4.48
N GLY A 13 5.74 7.32 3.34
CA GLY A 13 5.21 6.94 2.02
C GLY A 13 3.91 7.67 1.66
N GLY A 14 3.58 8.77 2.34
CA GLY A 14 2.34 9.55 2.17
C GLY A 14 2.15 10.21 0.79
N THR A 15 3.16 10.25 -0.06
CA THR A 15 3.06 10.71 -1.45
C THR A 15 2.86 9.58 -2.47
N GLY A 16 2.84 8.32 -1.98
CA GLY A 16 2.64 7.13 -2.81
C GLY A 16 1.17 6.84 -3.12
N LEU A 17 0.95 5.87 -4.00
CA LEU A 17 -0.36 5.47 -4.49
C LEU A 17 -1.37 5.15 -3.37
N ILE A 18 -0.90 4.48 -2.32
CA ILE A 18 -1.73 4.05 -1.18
C ILE A 18 -1.59 5.02 -0.01
N GLY A 19 -0.40 5.57 0.23
CA GLY A 19 -0.17 6.48 1.34
C GLY A 19 -0.87 7.83 1.18
N THR A 20 -1.08 8.31 -0.04
CA THR A 20 -1.81 9.57 -0.31
C THR A 20 -3.27 9.52 0.18
N PRO A 21 -4.08 8.50 -0.18
CA PRO A 21 -5.41 8.34 0.41
C PRO A 21 -5.40 8.24 1.93
N VAL A 22 -4.43 7.52 2.51
CA VAL A 22 -4.31 7.39 3.97
C VAL A 22 -4.02 8.75 4.63
N ALA A 23 -3.04 9.50 4.13
CA ALA A 23 -2.70 10.81 4.67
C ALA A 23 -3.91 11.78 4.62
N LYS A 24 -4.58 11.84 3.47
CA LYS A 24 -5.78 12.68 3.29
C LYS A 24 -6.92 12.26 4.21
N ARG A 25 -7.16 10.94 4.35
CA ARG A 25 -8.22 10.44 5.22
C ARG A 25 -7.97 10.79 6.68
N LEU A 26 -6.75 10.60 7.17
CA LEU A 26 -6.38 10.95 8.54
C LEU A 26 -6.58 12.44 8.81
N LEU A 27 -6.23 13.30 7.87
CA LEU A 27 -6.45 14.73 7.98
C LEU A 27 -7.95 15.07 8.05
N VAL A 28 -8.78 14.45 7.20
CA VAL A 28 -10.25 14.64 7.21
C VAL A 28 -10.88 14.15 8.51
N GLU A 29 -10.33 13.11 9.14
CA GLU A 29 -10.77 12.62 10.46
C GLU A 29 -10.30 13.53 11.62
N GLY A 30 -9.59 14.62 11.32
CA GLY A 30 -9.16 15.62 12.30
C GLY A 30 -7.81 15.33 12.95
N HIS A 31 -7.03 14.37 12.44
CA HIS A 31 -5.68 14.14 12.91
C HIS A 31 -4.70 15.17 12.31
N PRO A 32 -3.86 15.87 13.12
CA PRO A 32 -2.67 16.53 12.59
C PRO A 32 -1.73 15.49 11.99
N VAL A 33 -1.44 15.63 10.68
CA VAL A 33 -0.63 14.66 9.95
C VAL A 33 0.71 15.25 9.57
N ARG A 34 1.79 14.55 9.95
CA ARG A 34 3.14 14.80 9.49
C ARG A 34 3.52 13.82 8.39
N LEU A 35 4.25 14.28 7.37
CA LEU A 35 4.73 13.46 6.26
C LEU A 35 6.26 13.49 6.21
N LEU A 36 6.89 12.32 6.23
CA LEU A 36 8.31 12.20 5.87
C LEU A 36 8.41 12.05 4.34
N VAL A 37 9.02 13.02 3.68
CA VAL A 37 9.08 13.09 2.22
C VAL A 37 10.49 13.46 1.73
N ARG A 38 10.88 12.94 0.58
CA ARG A 38 12.18 13.24 -0.03
C ARG A 38 12.25 14.64 -0.64
N ASP A 39 11.12 15.12 -1.14
CA ASP A 39 10.96 16.40 -1.82
C ASP A 39 9.69 17.08 -1.29
N VAL A 40 9.87 18.14 -0.48
CA VAL A 40 8.79 18.86 0.17
C VAL A 40 7.98 19.68 -0.84
N GLU A 41 8.65 20.32 -1.81
CA GLU A 41 7.92 21.16 -2.78
C GLU A 41 7.01 20.30 -3.66
N ARG A 42 7.50 19.18 -4.14
CA ARG A 42 6.68 18.22 -4.89
C ARG A 42 5.54 17.65 -4.04
N ALA A 43 5.82 17.29 -2.79
CA ALA A 43 4.79 16.78 -1.89
C ALA A 43 3.71 17.83 -1.60
N ARG A 44 4.09 19.09 -1.39
CA ARG A 44 3.18 20.20 -1.16
C ARG A 44 2.33 20.51 -2.40
N ALA A 45 2.91 20.46 -3.59
CA ALA A 45 2.17 20.61 -4.85
C ALA A 45 1.13 19.48 -5.04
N GLN A 46 1.44 18.26 -4.59
CA GLN A 46 0.55 17.10 -4.71
C GLN A 46 -0.56 17.07 -3.66
N LEU A 47 -0.26 17.45 -2.41
CA LEU A 47 -1.10 17.21 -1.23
C LEU A 47 -1.66 18.47 -0.59
N GLY A 48 -1.09 19.65 -0.87
CA GLY A 48 -1.48 20.92 -0.26
C GLY A 48 -0.64 21.32 0.96
N GLY A 49 -1.00 22.44 1.58
CA GLY A 49 -0.26 23.05 2.70
C GLY A 49 -0.71 22.63 4.10
N GLU A 50 -1.75 21.81 4.22
CA GLU A 50 -2.36 21.44 5.50
C GLU A 50 -1.58 20.38 6.29
N PHE A 51 -0.56 19.77 5.66
CA PHE A 51 0.30 18.77 6.26
C PHE A 51 1.57 19.40 6.84
N GLU A 52 2.08 18.82 7.91
CA GLU A 52 3.43 19.09 8.38
C GLU A 52 4.42 18.24 7.57
N TYR A 53 5.45 18.86 6.98
CA TYR A 53 6.44 18.17 6.14
C TYR A 53 7.80 18.12 6.82
N VAL A 54 8.40 16.92 6.85
CA VAL A 54 9.79 16.69 7.22
C VAL A 54 10.52 16.18 5.98
N GLN A 55 11.56 16.91 5.56
CA GLN A 55 12.37 16.51 4.42
C GLN A 55 13.42 15.48 4.80
N GLY A 56 13.48 14.38 4.06
CA GLY A 56 14.50 13.36 4.14
C GLY A 56 14.05 11.98 3.71
N SER A 57 14.93 11.01 3.93
CA SER A 57 14.69 9.60 3.57
C SER A 57 14.44 8.76 4.82
N VAL A 58 13.64 7.70 4.68
CA VAL A 58 13.49 6.66 5.70
C VAL A 58 14.80 5.90 5.98
N THR A 59 15.77 5.99 5.08
CA THR A 59 17.11 5.39 5.23
C THR A 59 18.06 6.22 6.10
N ASP A 60 17.69 7.45 6.44
CA ASP A 60 18.42 8.32 7.37
C ASP A 60 17.77 8.23 8.75
N SER A 61 18.41 7.50 9.66
CA SER A 61 17.89 7.27 11.01
C SER A 61 17.75 8.55 11.85
N ALA A 62 18.59 9.57 11.62
CA ALA A 62 18.51 10.84 12.32
C ALA A 62 17.29 11.66 11.83
N VAL A 63 17.00 11.60 10.55
CA VAL A 63 15.78 12.21 9.98
C VAL A 63 14.54 11.49 10.49
N VAL A 64 14.56 10.15 10.51
CA VAL A 64 13.46 9.33 11.03
C VAL A 64 13.18 9.68 12.48
N ASP A 65 14.22 9.80 13.31
CA ASP A 65 14.06 10.15 14.72
C ASP A 65 13.36 11.51 14.91
N ARG A 66 13.80 12.54 14.17
CA ARG A 66 13.14 13.86 14.17
C ARG A 66 11.71 13.79 13.67
N ALA A 67 11.45 12.98 12.63
CA ALA A 67 10.10 12.85 12.07
C ALA A 67 9.12 12.18 13.05
N VAL A 68 9.59 11.21 13.83
CA VAL A 68 8.77 10.47 14.82
C VAL A 68 8.56 11.28 16.10
N GLN A 69 9.48 12.16 16.45
CA GLN A 69 9.41 12.95 17.68
C GLN A 69 8.09 13.72 17.81
N GLY A 70 7.36 13.51 18.92
CA GLY A 70 6.08 14.15 19.22
C GLY A 70 4.88 13.60 18.45
N MET A 71 5.01 12.42 17.85
CA MET A 71 3.90 11.70 17.21
C MET A 71 3.33 10.64 18.16
N ASP A 72 1.99 10.46 18.09
CA ASP A 72 1.28 9.44 18.86
C ASP A 72 1.13 8.15 18.07
N GLY A 73 1.10 8.24 16.73
CA GLY A 73 0.98 7.12 15.81
C GLY A 73 1.88 7.28 14.59
N VAL A 74 2.25 6.15 13.98
CA VAL A 74 3.00 6.11 12.72
C VAL A 74 2.32 5.15 11.75
N HIS A 75 2.03 5.59 10.53
CA HIS A 75 1.64 4.72 9.42
C HIS A 75 2.80 4.57 8.44
N VAL A 76 3.14 3.33 8.10
CA VAL A 76 4.20 3.01 7.14
C VAL A 76 3.59 2.33 5.93
N SER A 77 3.73 2.98 4.76
CA SER A 77 3.22 2.52 3.46
C SER A 77 4.29 2.76 2.40
N LEU A 78 5.40 2.05 2.52
CA LEU A 78 6.53 2.17 1.62
C LEU A 78 6.26 1.44 0.30
N GLY A 79 6.80 1.98 -0.79
CA GLY A 79 6.85 1.36 -2.10
C GLY A 79 8.27 1.51 -2.65
N VAL A 80 8.88 0.40 -3.03
CA VAL A 80 10.26 0.37 -3.54
C VAL A 80 10.24 -0.16 -4.97
N GLU A 81 10.60 0.70 -5.93
CA GLU A 81 10.64 0.33 -7.34
C GLU A 81 11.94 -0.38 -7.72
N ASP A 82 13.06 0.00 -7.09
CA ASP A 82 14.36 -0.62 -7.31
C ASP A 82 14.55 -1.83 -6.36
N PRO A 83 14.62 -3.05 -6.88
CA PRO A 83 14.81 -4.25 -6.03
C PRO A 83 16.11 -4.22 -5.20
N ALA A 84 17.13 -3.47 -5.61
CA ALA A 84 18.38 -3.34 -4.88
C ALA A 84 18.21 -2.55 -3.57
N LEU A 85 17.19 -1.68 -3.48
CA LEU A 85 16.90 -0.86 -2.32
C LEU A 85 15.86 -1.47 -1.37
N LEU A 86 15.32 -2.63 -1.68
CA LEU A 86 14.26 -3.26 -0.87
C LEU A 86 14.68 -3.50 0.58
N ASP A 87 15.87 -4.04 0.82
CA ASP A 87 16.34 -4.27 2.19
C ASP A 87 16.61 -2.95 2.93
N GLU A 88 17.21 -1.99 2.25
CA GLU A 88 17.54 -0.70 2.85
C GLU A 88 16.29 0.12 3.21
N VAL A 89 15.33 0.21 2.28
CA VAL A 89 14.15 1.07 2.44
C VAL A 89 13.06 0.35 3.23
N GLU A 90 12.66 -0.84 2.80
CA GLU A 90 11.50 -1.55 3.38
C GLU A 90 11.84 -2.16 4.74
N HIS A 91 12.99 -2.85 4.88
CA HIS A 91 13.38 -3.50 6.13
C HIS A 91 14.08 -2.52 7.08
N ARG A 92 15.29 -2.03 6.72
CA ARG A 92 16.10 -1.21 7.64
C ARG A 92 15.46 0.13 7.94
N GLY A 93 14.81 0.74 6.93
CA GLY A 93 14.05 1.97 7.13
C GLY A 93 12.90 1.78 8.10
N THR A 94 12.10 0.71 7.94
CA THR A 94 11.02 0.40 8.89
C THR A 94 11.56 0.04 10.28
N ALA A 95 12.69 -0.67 10.37
CA ALA A 95 13.35 -0.94 11.65
C ALA A 95 13.79 0.35 12.36
N ALA A 96 14.34 1.33 11.62
CA ALA A 96 14.69 2.64 12.17
C ALA A 96 13.44 3.39 12.69
N VAL A 97 12.31 3.30 11.96
CA VAL A 97 11.02 3.85 12.40
C VAL A 97 10.55 3.18 13.69
N ALA A 98 10.59 1.85 13.76
CA ALA A 98 10.16 1.10 14.93
C ALA A 98 11.02 1.45 16.18
N ALA A 99 12.34 1.54 16.01
CA ALA A 99 13.26 1.94 17.07
C ALA A 99 13.03 3.39 17.54
N ALA A 100 12.79 4.33 16.62
CA ALA A 100 12.45 5.71 16.97
C ALA A 100 11.08 5.78 17.67
N ALA A 101 10.09 5.04 17.19
CA ALA A 101 8.77 4.96 17.80
C ALA A 101 8.83 4.46 19.25
N ALA A 102 9.64 3.44 19.52
CA ALA A 102 9.86 2.95 20.89
C ALA A 102 10.51 4.02 21.80
N ARG A 103 11.55 4.72 21.30
CA ARG A 103 12.23 5.79 22.06
C ARG A 103 11.31 6.96 22.40
N HIS A 104 10.42 7.34 21.48
CA HIS A 104 9.54 8.49 21.63
C HIS A 104 8.16 8.13 22.21
N GLY A 105 7.94 6.87 22.61
CA GLY A 105 6.70 6.45 23.26
C GLY A 105 5.47 6.47 22.34
N VAL A 106 5.67 6.20 21.05
CA VAL A 106 4.56 6.10 20.07
C VAL A 106 3.58 5.00 20.47
N GLY A 107 2.28 5.30 20.45
CA GLY A 107 1.22 4.38 20.89
C GLY A 107 0.83 3.33 19.85
N ARG A 108 1.12 3.54 18.57
CA ARG A 108 0.79 2.58 17.52
C ARG A 108 1.62 2.74 16.26
N ILE A 109 2.13 1.63 15.73
CA ILE A 109 2.63 1.54 14.35
C ILE A 109 1.60 0.80 13.50
N SER A 110 1.09 1.45 12.46
CA SER A 110 0.28 0.83 11.41
C SER A 110 1.18 0.54 10.20
N TYR A 111 1.17 -0.68 9.70
CA TYR A 111 2.08 -1.10 8.64
C TYR A 111 1.33 -1.79 7.48
N LEU A 112 1.60 -1.32 6.25
CA LEU A 112 1.08 -1.93 5.03
C LEU A 112 1.96 -3.10 4.60
N SER A 113 1.55 -4.30 4.94
CA SER A 113 2.16 -5.56 4.53
C SER A 113 1.48 -6.12 3.27
N GLY A 114 1.28 -7.42 3.19
CA GLY A 114 0.57 -8.09 2.10
C GLY A 114 0.05 -9.47 2.49
N SER A 115 -0.98 -9.94 1.80
CA SER A 115 -1.68 -11.21 2.12
C SER A 115 -0.79 -12.45 2.01
N LEU A 116 0.22 -12.40 1.15
CA LEU A 116 1.19 -13.47 0.93
C LEU A 116 2.55 -13.21 1.63
N VAL A 117 2.66 -12.16 2.45
CA VAL A 117 3.84 -11.91 3.28
C VAL A 117 3.76 -12.83 4.50
N ARG A 118 4.21 -14.06 4.34
CA ARG A 118 4.22 -15.14 5.33
C ARG A 118 5.47 -15.99 5.14
N GLU A 119 5.94 -16.63 6.21
CA GLU A 119 7.12 -17.51 6.18
C GLU A 119 7.00 -18.61 5.12
N GLU A 120 5.82 -19.19 4.95
CA GLU A 120 5.57 -20.26 3.99
C GLU A 120 5.67 -19.80 2.51
N TYR A 121 5.47 -18.51 2.22
CA TYR A 121 5.53 -17.95 0.86
C TYR A 121 6.67 -16.94 0.69
N GLY A 122 7.03 -16.23 1.76
CA GLY A 122 7.84 -15.03 1.76
C GLY A 122 9.31 -15.18 1.38
N PRO A 123 10.06 -16.21 1.87
CA PRO A 123 11.52 -16.24 1.72
C PRO A 123 12.03 -16.26 0.28
N LYS A 124 11.18 -16.64 -0.68
CA LYS A 124 11.54 -16.76 -2.10
C LYS A 124 11.52 -15.43 -2.86
N ILE A 125 10.81 -14.42 -2.35
CA ILE A 125 10.67 -13.10 -2.99
C ILE A 125 11.37 -12.06 -2.12
N ALA A 126 12.22 -11.23 -2.72
CA ALA A 126 13.00 -10.21 -2.00
C ALA A 126 12.11 -9.22 -1.25
N GLU A 127 11.01 -8.76 -1.87
CA GLU A 127 10.04 -7.87 -1.23
C GLU A 127 9.39 -8.51 0.00
N HIS A 128 8.97 -9.78 -0.08
CA HIS A 128 8.36 -10.48 1.05
C HIS A 128 9.37 -10.69 2.20
N ARG A 129 10.65 -10.98 1.86
CA ARG A 129 11.70 -11.07 2.89
C ARG A 129 11.89 -9.75 3.62
N ALA A 130 11.95 -8.65 2.88
CA ALA A 130 12.10 -7.31 3.46
C ALA A 130 10.90 -6.96 4.33
N LYS A 131 9.66 -7.23 3.88
CA LYS A 131 8.45 -6.98 4.66
C LYS A 131 8.36 -7.87 5.92
N LEU A 132 8.71 -9.15 5.83
CA LEU A 132 8.76 -10.03 7.02
C LEU A 132 9.79 -9.54 8.04
N ALA A 133 10.96 -9.09 7.57
CA ALA A 133 11.98 -8.52 8.45
C ALA A 133 11.51 -7.19 9.09
N ALA A 134 10.78 -6.36 8.33
CA ALA A 134 10.15 -5.14 8.83
C ALA A 134 9.08 -5.43 9.91
N GLU A 135 8.21 -6.43 9.68
CA GLU A 135 7.21 -6.85 10.68
C GLU A 135 7.88 -7.30 11.98
N ARG A 136 8.92 -8.14 11.90
CA ARG A 136 9.69 -8.57 13.07
C ARG A 136 10.31 -7.39 13.82
N ALA A 137 10.92 -6.44 13.10
CA ALA A 137 11.51 -5.25 13.72
C ALA A 137 10.45 -4.40 14.43
N ILE A 138 9.23 -4.31 13.91
CA ILE A 138 8.11 -3.65 14.58
C ILE A 138 7.69 -4.43 15.84
N GLU A 139 7.53 -5.74 15.76
CA GLU A 139 7.20 -6.60 16.91
C GLU A 139 8.24 -6.52 18.01
N ASP A 140 9.52 -6.63 17.65
CA ASP A 140 10.67 -6.58 18.58
C ASP A 140 10.82 -5.21 19.26
N SER A 141 10.28 -4.14 18.65
CA SER A 141 10.30 -2.79 19.25
C SER A 141 9.43 -2.67 20.50
N GLY A 142 8.46 -3.58 20.68
CA GLY A 142 7.50 -3.52 21.77
C GLY A 142 6.42 -2.45 21.62
N VAL A 143 6.45 -1.64 20.54
CA VAL A 143 5.39 -0.68 20.22
C VAL A 143 4.14 -1.42 19.76
N PRO A 144 2.94 -1.11 20.28
CA PRO A 144 1.71 -1.72 19.76
C PRO A 144 1.59 -1.52 18.26
N TYR A 145 1.19 -2.56 17.53
CA TYR A 145 1.14 -2.51 16.07
C TYR A 145 -0.21 -2.92 15.49
N THR A 146 -0.42 -2.57 14.22
CA THR A 146 -1.51 -3.09 13.38
C THR A 146 -0.94 -3.38 12.00
N PHE A 147 -0.93 -4.65 11.59
CA PHE A 147 -0.51 -5.07 10.25
C PHE A 147 -1.73 -5.22 9.34
N PHE A 148 -1.67 -4.59 8.18
CA PHE A 148 -2.68 -4.72 7.14
C PHE A 148 -2.14 -5.61 6.01
N ARG A 149 -2.95 -6.57 5.58
CA ARG A 149 -2.61 -7.59 4.59
C ARG A 149 -3.57 -7.57 3.39
N PRO A 150 -3.53 -6.52 2.57
CA PRO A 150 -4.27 -6.51 1.31
C PRO A 150 -3.63 -7.45 0.29
N THR A 151 -4.39 -7.80 -0.75
CA THR A 151 -3.89 -8.58 -1.87
C THR A 151 -3.64 -7.73 -3.10
N TYR A 152 -4.61 -6.93 -3.48
CA TYR A 152 -4.55 -6.15 -4.73
C TYR A 152 -5.33 -4.83 -4.58
N PHE A 153 -4.72 -3.74 -4.99
CA PHE A 153 -5.38 -2.43 -4.96
C PHE A 153 -5.93 -2.05 -6.35
N THR A 154 -7.19 -1.66 -6.39
CA THR A 154 -7.87 -1.13 -7.58
C THR A 154 -7.10 0.05 -8.19
N ASN A 155 -6.50 0.89 -7.34
CA ASN A 155 -5.70 2.05 -7.74
C ASN A 155 -4.45 1.70 -8.58
N THR A 156 -4.08 0.42 -8.68
CA THR A 156 -2.99 -0.05 -9.56
C THR A 156 -3.41 -0.27 -11.01
N LEU A 157 -4.71 -0.30 -11.32
CA LEU A 157 -5.23 -0.56 -12.67
C LEU A 157 -4.66 0.38 -13.75
N PRO A 158 -4.46 1.69 -13.51
CA PRO A 158 -3.83 2.58 -14.51
C PRO A 158 -2.41 2.18 -14.89
N ARG A 159 -1.66 1.53 -14.00
CA ARG A 159 -0.28 1.07 -14.28
C ARG A 159 -0.19 -0.02 -15.36
N HIS A 160 -1.31 -0.65 -15.68
CA HIS A 160 -1.42 -1.63 -16.77
C HIS A 160 -1.55 -0.98 -18.15
N VAL A 161 -1.75 0.34 -18.23
CA VAL A 161 -1.85 1.05 -19.51
C VAL A 161 -0.46 1.27 -20.10
N GLN A 162 -0.26 0.76 -21.32
CA GLN A 162 0.98 0.86 -22.07
C GLN A 162 0.65 1.30 -23.51
N GLY A 163 0.74 2.59 -23.76
CA GLY A 163 0.36 3.18 -25.06
C GLY A 163 -1.08 2.81 -25.45
N PRO A 164 -1.32 2.17 -26.60
CA PRO A 164 -2.67 1.80 -27.07
C PRO A 164 -3.23 0.53 -26.38
N MET A 165 -2.48 -0.06 -25.45
CA MET A 165 -2.86 -1.34 -24.84
C MET A 165 -3.01 -1.21 -23.31
N ILE A 166 -3.84 -2.10 -22.76
CA ILE A 166 -3.88 -2.45 -21.36
C ILE A 166 -3.31 -3.87 -21.25
N VAL A 167 -2.22 -4.02 -20.51
CA VAL A 167 -1.47 -5.29 -20.44
C VAL A 167 -1.84 -6.04 -19.18
N ALA A 168 -2.50 -7.20 -19.32
CA ALA A 168 -2.69 -8.16 -18.26
C ALA A 168 -1.50 -9.13 -18.21
N LEU A 169 -0.88 -9.28 -17.02
CA LEU A 169 0.26 -10.20 -16.83
C LEU A 169 -0.23 -11.57 -16.41
N GLY A 170 -0.10 -12.53 -17.30
CA GLY A 170 -0.55 -13.90 -17.09
C GLY A 170 -2.07 -14.07 -17.07
N ARG A 171 -2.51 -15.32 -17.08
CA ARG A 171 -3.92 -15.67 -16.88
C ARG A 171 -4.12 -16.06 -15.42
N GLN A 172 -4.50 -15.10 -14.60
CA GLN A 172 -4.93 -15.40 -13.25
C GLN A 172 -6.34 -15.97 -13.29
N ARG A 173 -6.45 -17.26 -12.94
CA ARG A 173 -7.73 -17.98 -12.91
C ARG A 173 -8.41 -17.89 -11.54
N ARG A 174 -7.64 -17.56 -10.50
CA ARG A 174 -8.15 -17.41 -9.14
C ARG A 174 -8.55 -15.96 -8.94
N PRO A 175 -9.79 -15.71 -8.54
CA PRO A 175 -10.23 -14.36 -8.27
C PRO A 175 -9.56 -13.80 -7.01
N LEU A 176 -9.59 -12.48 -6.91
CA LEU A 176 -9.12 -11.66 -5.80
C LEU A 176 -10.25 -10.72 -5.44
N HIS A 177 -10.13 -10.05 -4.31
CA HIS A 177 -11.04 -8.98 -3.91
C HIS A 177 -10.31 -7.63 -4.04
N PRO A 178 -10.35 -6.96 -5.21
CA PRO A 178 -9.67 -5.68 -5.41
C PRO A 178 -10.15 -4.64 -4.42
N LEU A 179 -9.21 -4.04 -3.70
CA LEU A 179 -9.46 -3.09 -2.63
C LEU A 179 -9.21 -1.65 -3.11
N CYS A 180 -10.17 -0.76 -2.90
CA CYS A 180 -9.97 0.67 -3.12
C CYS A 180 -9.06 1.26 -2.03
N ALA A 181 -8.08 2.07 -2.41
CA ALA A 181 -7.14 2.66 -1.45
C ALA A 181 -7.82 3.65 -0.49
N GLU A 182 -8.90 4.28 -0.91
CA GLU A 182 -9.72 5.18 -0.09
C GLU A 182 -10.47 4.40 0.99
N ASP A 183 -10.97 3.20 0.70
CA ASP A 183 -11.60 2.31 1.68
C ASP A 183 -10.56 1.77 2.67
N PHE A 184 -9.38 1.40 2.16
CA PHE A 184 -8.24 1.03 3.00
C PHE A 184 -7.87 2.17 3.95
N ALA A 185 -7.81 3.40 3.46
CA ALA A 185 -7.51 4.57 4.27
C ALA A 185 -8.52 4.76 5.42
N ALA A 186 -9.81 4.49 5.16
CA ALA A 186 -10.84 4.51 6.20
C ALA A 186 -10.59 3.46 7.28
N GLN A 187 -10.15 2.24 6.90
CA GLN A 187 -9.81 1.19 7.86
C GLN A 187 -8.55 1.54 8.67
N VAL A 188 -7.54 2.16 8.06
CA VAL A 188 -6.35 2.65 8.79
C VAL A 188 -6.73 3.71 9.81
N ALA A 189 -7.55 4.70 9.45
CA ALA A 189 -8.04 5.72 10.37
C ALA A 189 -8.83 5.09 11.54
N LYS A 190 -9.71 4.16 11.24
CA LYS A 190 -10.48 3.43 12.24
C LYS A 190 -9.59 2.62 13.19
N ALA A 191 -8.50 2.02 12.69
CA ALA A 191 -7.56 1.28 13.51
C ALA A 191 -6.82 2.19 14.49
N PHE A 192 -6.47 3.42 14.11
CA PHE A 192 -5.91 4.39 15.04
C PHE A 192 -6.92 4.84 16.10
N ALA A 193 -8.20 4.92 15.75
CA ALA A 193 -9.26 5.34 16.67
C ALA A 193 -9.68 4.26 17.69
N THR A 194 -9.25 2.99 17.53
CA THR A 194 -9.65 1.91 18.44
C THR A 194 -8.47 1.17 19.06
N GLY A 195 -8.49 0.99 20.40
CA GLY A 195 -7.51 0.16 21.11
C GLY A 195 -7.59 -1.33 20.72
N ALA A 196 -8.75 -1.80 20.23
CA ALA A 196 -8.97 -3.20 19.86
C ALA A 196 -8.16 -3.63 18.60
N ALA A 197 -7.57 -2.69 17.85
CA ALA A 197 -6.71 -2.98 16.71
C ALA A 197 -5.23 -3.18 17.10
N ALA A 198 -4.87 -2.99 18.39
CA ALA A 198 -3.50 -3.14 18.86
C ALA A 198 -3.03 -4.60 18.83
N ASN A 199 -1.80 -4.80 18.37
CA ASN A 199 -1.13 -6.11 18.26
C ASN A 199 -1.96 -7.12 17.47
N ARG A 200 -2.52 -6.63 16.35
CA ARG A 200 -3.34 -7.44 15.45
C ARG A 200 -2.91 -7.28 14.00
N GLU A 201 -3.18 -8.32 13.25
CA GLU A 201 -3.11 -8.30 11.80
C GLU A 201 -4.51 -8.45 11.20
N PHE A 202 -4.74 -7.79 10.08
CA PHE A 202 -6.01 -7.78 9.37
C PHE A 202 -5.79 -8.07 7.90
N TYR A 203 -6.41 -9.14 7.40
CA TYR A 203 -6.60 -9.31 5.97
C TYR A 203 -7.68 -8.36 5.50
N VAL A 204 -7.40 -7.63 4.43
CA VAL A 204 -8.28 -6.59 3.93
C VAL A 204 -8.62 -6.87 2.48
N HIS A 205 -9.89 -7.13 2.24
CA HIS A 205 -10.42 -7.50 0.94
C HIS A 205 -11.43 -6.45 0.47
N GLY A 206 -11.47 -6.17 -0.85
CA GLY A 206 -12.53 -5.37 -1.45
C GLY A 206 -13.88 -6.10 -1.42
N PRO A 207 -14.97 -5.45 -1.88
CA PRO A 207 -16.33 -5.96 -1.73
C PRO A 207 -16.72 -7.06 -2.74
N GLU A 208 -15.95 -7.24 -3.81
CA GLU A 208 -16.32 -8.12 -4.91
C GLU A 208 -15.16 -9.02 -5.37
N GLU A 209 -15.52 -10.23 -5.78
CA GLU A 209 -14.58 -11.25 -6.22
C GLU A 209 -14.37 -11.15 -7.74
N LEU A 210 -13.17 -10.73 -8.19
CA LEU A 210 -12.82 -10.53 -9.58
C LEU A 210 -11.42 -11.10 -9.89
N THR A 211 -11.24 -11.65 -11.08
CA THR A 211 -9.88 -11.82 -11.61
C THR A 211 -9.31 -10.47 -12.02
N VAL A 212 -7.98 -10.33 -12.03
CA VAL A 212 -7.31 -9.10 -12.52
C VAL A 212 -7.75 -8.77 -13.96
N HIS A 213 -7.98 -9.81 -14.79
CA HIS A 213 -8.46 -9.62 -16.16
C HIS A 213 -9.88 -9.02 -16.20
N GLN A 214 -10.78 -9.46 -15.33
CA GLN A 214 -12.13 -8.88 -15.21
C GLN A 214 -12.07 -7.43 -14.72
N ALA A 215 -11.26 -7.14 -13.70
CA ALA A 215 -11.05 -5.78 -13.21
C ALA A 215 -10.50 -4.85 -14.31
N LEU A 216 -9.50 -5.31 -15.08
CA LEU A 216 -8.97 -4.57 -16.23
C LEU A 216 -10.01 -4.43 -17.37
N GLY A 217 -10.90 -5.40 -17.54
CA GLY A 217 -12.03 -5.31 -18.47
C GLY A 217 -13.02 -4.21 -18.10
N ILE A 218 -13.34 -4.08 -16.79
CA ILE A 218 -14.18 -3.00 -16.25
C ILE A 218 -13.48 -1.65 -16.47
N TYR A 219 -12.20 -1.56 -16.08
CA TYR A 219 -11.38 -0.36 -16.27
C TYR A 219 -11.33 0.08 -17.72
N ARG A 220 -11.06 -0.84 -18.66
CA ARG A 220 -11.08 -0.55 -20.09
C ARG A 220 -12.42 0.02 -20.54
N ARG A 221 -13.52 -0.63 -20.16
CA ARG A 221 -14.86 -0.23 -20.60
C ARG A 221 -15.23 1.19 -20.15
N ILE A 222 -14.79 1.60 -18.97
CA ILE A 222 -15.23 2.86 -18.34
C ILE A 222 -14.20 3.97 -18.53
N VAL A 223 -12.90 3.68 -18.28
CA VAL A 223 -11.84 4.70 -18.22
C VAL A 223 -11.06 4.80 -19.51
N ALA A 224 -10.83 3.70 -20.20
CA ALA A 224 -9.98 3.66 -21.40
C ALA A 224 -10.60 2.84 -22.55
N PRO A 225 -11.78 3.24 -23.07
CA PRO A 225 -12.54 2.45 -24.06
C PRO A 225 -11.83 2.30 -25.41
N ASP A 226 -10.95 3.21 -25.75
CA ASP A 226 -10.12 3.23 -26.97
C ASP A 226 -8.96 2.23 -26.94
N LYS A 227 -8.62 1.70 -25.75
CA LYS A 227 -7.47 0.81 -25.58
C LYS A 227 -7.84 -0.66 -25.74
N ARG A 228 -6.86 -1.47 -26.17
CA ARG A 228 -7.02 -2.92 -26.33
C ARG A 228 -6.51 -3.66 -25.09
N LEU A 229 -7.34 -4.52 -24.50
CA LEU A 229 -6.90 -5.40 -23.41
C LEU A 229 -6.17 -6.61 -24.01
N VAL A 230 -4.90 -6.78 -23.65
CA VAL A 230 -4.02 -7.85 -24.11
C VAL A 230 -3.48 -8.62 -22.91
N THR A 231 -3.48 -9.95 -23.00
CA THR A 231 -2.88 -10.80 -21.96
C THR A 231 -1.53 -11.34 -22.46
N ILE A 232 -0.47 -11.04 -21.74
CA ILE A 232 0.88 -11.57 -22.03
C ILE A 232 1.18 -12.68 -21.01
N PRO A 233 1.48 -13.92 -21.45
CA PRO A 233 1.86 -15.01 -20.55
C PRO A 233 3.10 -14.63 -19.69
N LEU A 234 3.10 -15.00 -18.40
CA LEU A 234 4.20 -14.66 -17.48
C LEU A 234 5.60 -15.05 -18.01
N PRO A 235 5.82 -16.26 -18.59
CA PRO A 235 7.13 -16.61 -19.14
C PRO A 235 7.57 -15.73 -20.30
N VAL A 236 6.62 -15.31 -21.15
CA VAL A 236 6.88 -14.40 -22.28
C VAL A 236 7.28 -13.02 -21.75
N MET A 237 6.53 -12.51 -20.76
CA MET A 237 6.85 -11.21 -20.17
C MET A 237 8.18 -11.25 -19.41
N ALA A 238 8.50 -12.35 -18.73
CA ALA A 238 9.79 -12.52 -18.08
C ALA A 238 10.96 -12.51 -19.07
N ALA A 239 10.79 -13.10 -20.27
CA ALA A 239 11.79 -13.02 -21.33
C ALA A 239 11.94 -11.59 -21.86
N ILE A 240 10.84 -10.89 -22.10
CA ILE A 240 10.85 -9.48 -22.54
C ILE A 240 11.54 -8.59 -21.49
N ASP A 241 11.17 -8.74 -20.23
CA ASP A 241 11.74 -7.99 -19.12
C ASP A 241 13.25 -8.19 -19.01
N ARG A 242 13.71 -9.43 -19.10
CA ARG A 242 15.14 -9.77 -19.04
C ARG A 242 15.94 -9.20 -20.22
N LEU A 243 15.37 -9.24 -21.42
CA LEU A 243 16.09 -8.85 -22.65
C LEU A 243 16.03 -7.35 -22.93
N PHE A 244 14.95 -6.67 -22.56
CA PHE A 244 14.68 -5.28 -22.98
C PHE A 244 14.44 -4.31 -21.82
N MET A 245 14.09 -4.80 -20.60
CA MET A 245 13.75 -3.94 -19.47
C MET A 245 14.72 -4.06 -18.29
N GLY A 246 15.78 -4.88 -18.42
CA GLY A 246 16.80 -5.04 -17.39
C GLY A 246 16.30 -5.68 -16.09
N GLY A 247 15.23 -6.49 -16.14
CA GLY A 247 14.70 -7.18 -14.97
C GLY A 247 13.82 -6.34 -14.04
N LYS A 248 13.39 -5.16 -14.48
CA LYS A 248 12.60 -4.22 -13.65
C LYS A 248 11.24 -4.77 -13.21
N LEU A 249 10.66 -5.71 -13.97
CA LEU A 249 9.38 -6.34 -13.64
C LEU A 249 9.53 -7.66 -12.87
N ALA A 250 10.75 -8.13 -12.61
CA ALA A 250 10.99 -9.45 -12.03
C ALA A 250 10.23 -9.67 -10.72
N ALA A 251 10.23 -8.70 -9.81
CA ALA A 251 9.49 -8.77 -8.54
C ALA A 251 7.96 -8.87 -8.78
N ASN A 252 7.42 -8.02 -9.63
CA ASN A 252 5.99 -8.05 -9.97
C ASN A 252 5.58 -9.37 -10.62
N LEU A 253 6.40 -9.91 -11.52
CA LEU A 253 6.14 -11.20 -12.16
C LEU A 253 6.16 -12.35 -11.16
N GLN A 254 7.07 -12.31 -10.16
CA GLN A 254 7.11 -13.28 -9.07
C GLN A 254 5.86 -13.21 -8.20
N ILE A 255 5.42 -12.01 -7.81
CA ILE A 255 4.17 -11.81 -7.05
C ILE A 255 2.97 -12.32 -7.85
N MET A 256 2.86 -11.96 -9.13
CA MET A 256 1.79 -12.47 -10.00
C MET A 256 1.82 -13.99 -10.12
N GLY A 257 3.00 -14.60 -10.17
CA GLY A 257 3.18 -16.06 -10.15
C GLY A 257 2.69 -16.70 -8.85
N LEU A 258 2.97 -16.09 -7.70
CA LEU A 258 2.45 -16.55 -6.39
C LEU A 258 0.93 -16.42 -6.32
N LEU A 259 0.38 -15.28 -6.72
CA LEU A 259 -1.06 -15.08 -6.75
C LEU A 259 -1.77 -16.05 -7.68
N ALA A 260 -1.19 -16.35 -8.84
CA ALA A 260 -1.72 -17.36 -9.76
C ALA A 260 -1.71 -18.77 -9.13
N ARG A 261 -0.68 -19.10 -8.33
CA ARG A 261 -0.53 -20.41 -7.69
C ARG A 261 -1.38 -20.56 -6.44
N PHE A 262 -1.35 -19.59 -5.55
CA PHE A 262 -1.96 -19.68 -4.21
C PHE A 262 -3.29 -18.97 -4.10
N GLY A 263 -3.57 -18.00 -4.97
CA GLY A 263 -4.73 -17.12 -4.87
C GLY A 263 -4.62 -16.13 -3.70
N GLU A 264 -5.72 -15.47 -3.41
CA GLU A 264 -5.86 -14.63 -2.24
C GLU A 264 -5.94 -15.47 -0.97
N ARG A 265 -5.39 -14.96 0.12
CA ARG A 265 -5.32 -15.64 1.40
C ARG A 265 -5.87 -14.74 2.52
N GLY A 266 -6.31 -15.41 3.58
CA GLY A 266 -6.78 -14.78 4.80
C GLY A 266 -8.28 -14.54 4.84
N ASP A 267 -8.78 -14.30 6.05
CA ASP A 267 -10.17 -14.02 6.34
C ASP A 267 -10.36 -12.52 6.64
N PRO A 268 -11.14 -11.78 5.84
CA PRO A 268 -11.39 -10.36 6.08
C PRO A 268 -12.43 -10.11 7.19
N THR A 269 -13.12 -11.12 7.68
CA THR A 269 -14.21 -10.97 8.68
C THR A 269 -13.78 -10.18 9.92
N PRO A 270 -12.59 -10.42 10.52
CA PRO A 270 -12.14 -9.62 11.67
C PRO A 270 -11.90 -8.15 11.34
N ALA A 271 -11.36 -7.85 10.14
CA ALA A 271 -11.18 -6.48 9.67
C ALA A 271 -12.54 -5.80 9.45
N ASN A 272 -13.43 -6.46 8.71
CA ASN A 272 -14.76 -5.94 8.39
C ASN A 272 -15.59 -5.67 9.65
N GLY A 273 -15.54 -6.55 10.65
CA GLY A 273 -16.26 -6.40 11.90
C GLY A 273 -15.73 -5.26 12.78
N LEU A 274 -14.41 -5.03 12.81
CA LEU A 274 -13.83 -4.02 13.69
C LEU A 274 -13.63 -2.66 12.98
N LEU A 275 -13.23 -2.68 11.71
CA LEU A 275 -12.78 -1.49 10.98
C LEU A 275 -13.78 -1.04 9.90
N GLY A 276 -14.82 -1.85 9.66
CA GLY A 276 -15.81 -1.62 8.61
C GLY A 276 -15.42 -2.32 7.30
N ALA A 277 -16.42 -2.87 6.61
CA ALA A 277 -16.23 -3.52 5.32
C ALA A 277 -16.00 -2.46 4.21
N PRO A 278 -15.02 -2.66 3.32
CA PRO A 278 -14.83 -1.81 2.15
C PRO A 278 -16.06 -1.84 1.24
N PRO A 279 -16.68 -0.68 0.90
CA PRO A 279 -17.89 -0.65 0.09
C PRO A 279 -17.65 -0.46 -1.41
N THR A 280 -16.48 0.04 -1.82
CA THR A 280 -16.25 0.55 -3.18
C THR A 280 -15.92 -0.56 -4.16
N THR A 281 -16.81 -0.82 -5.13
CA THR A 281 -16.56 -1.76 -6.22
C THR A 281 -15.57 -1.19 -7.25
N VAL A 282 -14.95 -2.06 -8.06
CA VAL A 282 -14.06 -1.64 -9.16
C VAL A 282 -14.80 -0.72 -10.14
N GLU A 283 -16.07 -1.02 -10.42
CA GLU A 283 -16.88 -0.19 -11.30
C GLU A 283 -17.13 1.21 -10.71
N GLN A 284 -17.51 1.30 -9.44
CA GLN A 284 -17.72 2.58 -8.75
C GLN A 284 -16.43 3.41 -8.72
N TRP A 285 -15.30 2.77 -8.41
CA TRP A 285 -14.01 3.44 -8.44
C TRP A 285 -13.66 3.94 -9.85
N CYS A 286 -13.84 3.13 -10.90
CA CYS A 286 -13.60 3.55 -12.28
C CYS A 286 -14.49 4.75 -12.68
N ARG A 287 -15.75 4.76 -12.28
CA ARG A 287 -16.67 5.88 -12.56
C ARG A 287 -16.22 7.17 -11.86
N SER A 288 -15.71 7.09 -10.62
CA SER A 288 -15.19 8.26 -9.90
C SER A 288 -13.95 8.86 -10.59
N GLN A 289 -13.11 8.02 -11.21
CA GLN A 289 -11.94 8.54 -11.96
C GLN A 289 -12.37 9.39 -13.18
N VAL A 290 -13.40 8.99 -13.90
CA VAL A 290 -13.91 9.75 -15.06
C VAL A 290 -14.58 11.04 -14.62
N SER A 291 -15.29 11.04 -13.48
CA SER A 291 -15.98 12.24 -12.95
C SER A 291 -15.01 13.28 -12.40
N SER A 292 -13.85 12.87 -11.88
CA SER A 292 -12.82 13.76 -11.33
C SER A 292 -11.87 14.33 -12.37
N SER A 293 -11.77 13.68 -13.53
CA SER A 293 -10.98 14.13 -14.67
C SER A 293 -11.96 14.80 -15.63
N GLY A 294 -11.94 16.14 -15.70
CA GLY A 294 -12.66 16.85 -16.75
C GLY A 294 -12.27 16.32 -18.15
N PRO A 295 -13.10 16.50 -19.19
CA PRO A 295 -12.80 16.00 -20.52
C PRO A 295 -11.51 16.66 -21.05
N GLY A 296 -10.36 15.98 -20.99
CA GLY A 296 -9.13 16.42 -21.63
C GLY A 296 -7.77 16.09 -21.03
N ASP A 297 -7.65 15.42 -19.89
CA ASP A 297 -6.35 15.28 -19.19
C ASP A 297 -5.76 13.86 -19.21
N TRP A 298 -5.80 13.20 -20.37
CA TRP A 298 -5.21 11.86 -20.57
C TRP A 298 -4.17 11.85 -21.71
N SER A 299 -3.26 12.84 -21.75
CA SER A 299 -2.11 12.81 -22.68
C SER A 299 -0.83 12.38 -21.99
#